data_bbadc7153d732527e17927793326d08e
#
_entry.id   bbadc7153d732527e17927793326d08e
#
_cell.length_a   1.000
_cell.length_b   1.000
_cell.length_c   1.000
_cell.angle_alpha   90.00
_cell.angle_beta   90.00
_cell.angle_gamma   90.00
#
_symmetry.space_group_name_H-M   'P 1'
#
loop_
_entity.id
_entity.type
_entity.pdbx_description
1 polymer ?
#
loop_
_entity_poly.entity_id
_entity_poly.type
_entity_poly.pdbx_seq_one_letter_code
_entity_poly.pdbx_strand_id
1 'polypeptide(L)'
;NTQPVTEYKDATTIRIVQQALNEAGYNCGTPDGLIGGKTTEAITAYQTQKGISVNGLVTDELLQSLGVVEKVQNAVKAEASKAEYSADYTYDQLSRNPDTYKGKKMKFTGKVLQTGDAGDNMTYARIKINNDINTVMFITYMNDLLGYRLLEDDNITVYGTSCGIYSYKSVGAGTISIPWIHADIIE
;
A
#
# COMPACT_ATOMS: atom_id res chain seq x y z
N ASN A 1 -15.53 -11.95 35.74
CA ASN A 1 -15.16 -10.72 35.03
C ASN A 1 -14.90 -11.07 33.55
N THR A 2 -15.96 -11.15 32.77
CA THR A 2 -15.84 -11.29 31.30
C THR A 2 -15.50 -9.91 30.75
N GLN A 3 -14.21 -9.67 30.45
CA GLN A 3 -13.86 -8.53 29.61
C GLN A 3 -14.56 -8.67 28.25
N PRO A 4 -15.04 -7.57 27.64
CA PRO A 4 -15.62 -7.64 26.31
C PRO A 4 -14.57 -8.18 25.32
N VAL A 5 -14.91 -9.23 24.60
CA VAL A 5 -14.05 -9.81 23.57
C VAL A 5 -14.00 -8.82 22.40
N THR A 6 -12.81 -8.29 22.12
CA THR A 6 -12.58 -7.46 20.94
C THR A 6 -12.67 -8.34 19.69
N GLU A 7 -13.60 -8.04 18.80
CA GLU A 7 -13.77 -8.73 17.52
C GLU A 7 -13.18 -7.84 16.39
N TYR A 8 -12.27 -8.39 15.60
CA TYR A 8 -11.70 -7.73 14.44
C TYR A 8 -12.52 -8.01 13.19
N LYS A 9 -12.88 -6.95 12.45
CA LYS A 9 -13.73 -7.02 11.23
C LYS A 9 -13.08 -6.37 10.01
N ASP A 10 -11.92 -5.72 10.19
CA ASP A 10 -11.22 -5.09 9.08
C ASP A 10 -10.58 -6.13 8.15
N ALA A 11 -10.63 -5.84 6.84
CA ALA A 11 -10.19 -6.77 5.80
C ALA A 11 -8.70 -7.12 5.91
N THR A 12 -7.86 -6.21 6.40
CA THR A 12 -6.42 -6.41 6.54
C THR A 12 -6.13 -7.46 7.61
N THR A 13 -6.73 -7.32 8.79
CA THR A 13 -6.62 -8.30 9.87
C THR A 13 -7.16 -9.67 9.45
N ILE A 14 -8.35 -9.70 8.83
CA ILE A 14 -8.98 -10.95 8.38
C ILE A 14 -8.08 -11.67 7.37
N ARG A 15 -7.52 -10.97 6.38
CA ARG A 15 -6.62 -11.56 5.38
C ARG A 15 -5.37 -12.17 5.98
N ILE A 16 -4.78 -11.52 6.98
CA ILE A 16 -3.60 -12.03 7.70
C ILE A 16 -3.97 -13.30 8.47
N VAL A 17 -5.14 -13.33 9.12
CA VAL A 17 -5.63 -14.53 9.84
C VAL A 17 -5.90 -15.67 8.87
N GLN A 18 -6.57 -15.41 7.75
CA GLN A 18 -6.82 -16.42 6.71
C GLN A 18 -5.51 -17.03 6.19
N GLN A 19 -4.51 -16.19 5.94
CA GLN A 19 -3.19 -16.66 5.50
C GLN A 19 -2.53 -17.54 6.57
N ALA A 20 -2.52 -17.11 7.83
CA ALA A 20 -1.92 -17.85 8.93
C ALA A 20 -2.65 -19.20 9.20
N LEU A 21 -3.98 -19.23 9.07
CA LEU A 21 -4.75 -20.45 9.18
C LEU A 21 -4.43 -21.43 8.05
N ASN A 22 -4.34 -20.94 6.80
CA ASN A 22 -3.93 -21.77 5.65
C ASN A 22 -2.52 -22.35 5.83
N GLU A 23 -1.56 -21.54 6.31
CA GLU A 23 -0.19 -21.97 6.63
C GLU A 23 -0.17 -23.02 7.78
N ALA A 24 -1.12 -22.92 8.71
CA ALA A 24 -1.31 -23.88 9.80
C ALA A 24 -2.10 -25.15 9.39
N GLY A 25 -2.52 -25.26 8.12
CA GLY A 25 -3.23 -26.40 7.57
C GLY A 25 -4.75 -26.35 7.67
N TYR A 26 -5.32 -25.18 8.04
CA TYR A 26 -6.78 -24.97 8.10
C TYR A 26 -7.23 -24.20 6.85
N ASN A 27 -7.95 -24.87 5.97
CA ASN A 27 -8.31 -24.32 4.66
C ASN A 27 -9.42 -23.25 4.75
N CYS A 28 -9.04 -21.98 4.72
CA CYS A 28 -9.93 -20.82 4.61
C CYS A 28 -10.36 -20.48 3.17
N GLY A 29 -9.76 -21.14 2.17
CA GLY A 29 -9.80 -20.68 0.78
C GLY A 29 -8.76 -19.57 0.50
N THR A 30 -9.02 -18.74 -0.51
CA THR A 30 -8.17 -17.60 -0.84
C THR A 30 -8.28 -16.53 0.24
N PRO A 31 -7.15 -15.99 0.77
CA PRO A 31 -7.17 -14.88 1.73
C PRO A 31 -7.68 -13.60 1.06
N ASP A 32 -8.98 -13.35 1.16
CA ASP A 32 -9.69 -12.21 0.54
C ASP A 32 -10.00 -11.07 1.52
N GLY A 33 -9.84 -11.33 2.83
CA GLY A 33 -10.18 -10.38 3.88
C GLY A 33 -11.66 -10.36 4.26
N LEU A 34 -12.43 -11.38 3.86
CA LEU A 34 -13.85 -11.51 4.17
C LEU A 34 -14.10 -12.73 5.07
N ILE A 35 -14.98 -12.58 6.06
CA ILE A 35 -15.40 -13.70 6.89
C ILE A 35 -16.60 -14.40 6.22
N GLY A 36 -16.29 -15.50 5.56
CA GLY A 36 -17.28 -16.43 4.99
C GLY A 36 -17.35 -17.73 5.78
N GLY A 37 -18.22 -18.67 5.35
CA GLY A 37 -18.41 -19.96 6.01
C GLY A 37 -17.09 -20.75 6.18
N LYS A 38 -16.27 -20.83 5.13
CA LYS A 38 -14.95 -21.52 5.19
C LYS A 38 -13.99 -20.89 6.20
N THR A 39 -13.98 -19.55 6.28
CA THR A 39 -13.13 -18.84 7.26
C THR A 39 -13.60 -19.14 8.68
N THR A 40 -14.91 -19.07 8.95
CA THR A 40 -15.49 -19.37 10.26
C THR A 40 -15.23 -20.83 10.68
N GLU A 41 -15.40 -21.78 9.77
CA GLU A 41 -15.10 -23.20 9.99
C GLU A 41 -13.63 -23.42 10.34
N ALA A 42 -12.72 -22.82 9.59
CA ALA A 42 -11.28 -22.91 9.83
C ALA A 42 -10.88 -22.30 11.19
N ILE A 43 -11.43 -21.12 11.54
CA ILE A 43 -11.23 -20.50 12.87
C ILE A 43 -11.71 -21.44 13.97
N THR A 44 -12.93 -21.96 13.87
CA THR A 44 -13.53 -22.85 14.87
C THR A 44 -12.71 -24.13 15.06
N ALA A 45 -12.26 -24.74 13.95
CA ALA A 45 -11.42 -25.94 13.99
C ALA A 45 -10.06 -25.66 14.66
N TYR A 46 -9.42 -24.53 14.32
CA TYR A 46 -8.17 -24.10 14.94
C TYR A 46 -8.34 -23.83 16.43
N GLN A 47 -9.37 -23.06 16.83
CA GLN A 47 -9.67 -22.76 18.23
C GLN A 47 -9.89 -24.04 19.05
N THR A 48 -10.65 -24.99 18.50
CA THR A 48 -10.91 -26.29 19.13
C THR A 48 -9.61 -27.08 19.35
N GLN A 49 -8.74 -27.17 18.31
CA GLN A 49 -7.49 -27.93 18.42
C GLN A 49 -6.49 -27.26 19.38
N LYS A 50 -6.50 -25.92 19.46
CA LYS A 50 -5.59 -25.17 20.36
C LYS A 50 -6.11 -25.04 21.77
N GLY A 51 -7.35 -25.45 22.05
CA GLY A 51 -7.98 -25.36 23.36
C GLY A 51 -8.22 -23.92 23.83
N ILE A 52 -8.43 -23.00 22.88
CA ILE A 52 -8.81 -21.61 23.13
C ILE A 52 -10.31 -21.41 22.96
N SER A 53 -10.82 -20.20 23.29
CA SER A 53 -12.26 -19.89 23.21
C SER A 53 -12.85 -20.17 21.82
N VAL A 54 -13.73 -21.17 21.71
CA VAL A 54 -14.34 -21.60 20.44
C VAL A 54 -15.57 -20.73 20.15
N ASN A 55 -15.40 -19.66 19.41
CA ASN A 55 -16.44 -18.70 19.06
C ASN A 55 -16.55 -18.39 17.56
N GLY A 56 -15.61 -18.88 16.75
CA GLY A 56 -15.56 -18.64 15.30
C GLY A 56 -15.21 -17.20 14.91
N LEU A 57 -14.76 -16.37 15.88
CA LEU A 57 -14.47 -14.95 15.69
C LEU A 57 -12.96 -14.69 15.63
N VAL A 58 -12.57 -13.61 14.94
CA VAL A 58 -11.21 -13.08 14.98
C VAL A 58 -11.06 -12.20 16.22
N THR A 59 -10.31 -12.70 17.20
CA THR A 59 -10.14 -12.09 18.52
C THR A 59 -8.67 -11.95 18.88
N ASP A 60 -8.36 -11.15 19.91
CA ASP A 60 -7.00 -11.04 20.44
C ASP A 60 -6.39 -12.40 20.78
N GLU A 61 -7.19 -13.28 21.39
CA GLU A 61 -6.77 -14.63 21.76
C GLU A 61 -6.39 -15.47 20.52
N LEU A 62 -7.17 -15.36 19.44
CA LEU A 62 -6.85 -16.01 18.16
C LEU A 62 -5.58 -15.43 17.54
N LEU A 63 -5.42 -14.10 17.51
CA LEU A 63 -4.23 -13.45 16.97
C LEU A 63 -2.95 -13.85 17.71
N GLN A 64 -3.02 -13.90 19.05
CA GLN A 64 -1.92 -14.36 19.89
C GLN A 64 -1.58 -15.83 19.63
N SER A 65 -2.59 -16.70 19.57
CA SER A 65 -2.41 -18.12 19.31
C SER A 65 -1.81 -18.42 17.93
N LEU A 66 -2.17 -17.62 16.92
CA LEU A 66 -1.59 -17.69 15.57
C LEU A 66 -0.20 -17.01 15.47
N GLY A 67 0.22 -16.23 16.49
CA GLY A 67 1.49 -15.50 16.48
C GLY A 67 1.52 -14.33 15.48
N VAL A 68 0.36 -13.73 15.16
CA VAL A 68 0.25 -12.69 14.10
C VAL A 68 -0.01 -11.28 14.63
N VAL A 69 0.03 -11.06 15.95
CA VAL A 69 -0.29 -9.76 16.57
C VAL A 69 0.52 -8.62 15.97
N GLU A 70 1.85 -8.74 15.94
CA GLU A 70 2.72 -7.69 15.38
C GLU A 70 2.48 -7.47 13.89
N LYS A 71 2.29 -8.55 13.13
CA LYS A 71 1.99 -8.48 11.69
C LYS A 71 0.70 -7.69 11.44
N VAL A 72 -0.35 -7.94 12.24
CA VAL A 72 -1.63 -7.22 12.18
C VAL A 72 -1.44 -5.75 12.56
N GLN A 73 -0.78 -5.45 13.67
CA GLN A 73 -0.56 -4.07 14.12
C GLN A 73 0.20 -3.25 13.07
N ASN A 74 1.27 -3.81 12.50
CA ASN A 74 2.05 -3.15 11.46
C ASN A 74 1.25 -2.92 10.18
N ALA A 75 0.47 -3.91 9.74
CA ALA A 75 -0.36 -3.81 8.55
C ALA A 75 -1.48 -2.77 8.71
N VAL A 76 -2.19 -2.78 9.85
CA VAL A 76 -3.23 -1.78 10.15
C VAL A 76 -2.65 -0.37 10.24
N LYS A 77 -1.47 -0.21 10.85
CA LYS A 77 -0.78 1.08 10.90
C LYS A 77 -0.37 1.56 9.50
N ALA A 78 0.12 0.65 8.64
CA ALA A 78 0.47 0.97 7.26
C ALA A 78 -0.76 1.43 6.45
N GLU A 79 -1.90 0.72 6.58
CA GLU A 79 -3.15 1.13 5.93
C GLU A 79 -3.65 2.50 6.44
N ALA A 80 -3.60 2.74 7.76
CA ALA A 80 -3.94 4.04 8.34
C ALA A 80 -3.04 5.16 7.81
N SER A 81 -1.74 4.90 7.63
CA SER A 81 -0.80 5.86 7.04
C SER A 81 -1.16 6.16 5.58
N LYS A 82 -1.57 5.18 4.79
CA LYS A 82 -2.01 5.37 3.40
C LYS A 82 -3.30 6.18 3.28
N ALA A 83 -4.19 6.10 4.27
CA ALA A 83 -5.44 6.87 4.28
C ALA A 83 -5.22 8.40 4.32
N GLU A 84 -4.02 8.86 4.68
CA GLU A 84 -3.66 10.28 4.64
C GLU A 84 -3.43 10.82 3.21
N TYR A 85 -3.27 9.92 2.22
CA TYR A 85 -2.97 10.29 0.84
C TYR A 85 -4.24 10.25 -0.02
N SER A 86 -4.74 11.44 -0.40
CA SER A 86 -5.94 11.54 -1.22
C SER A 86 -5.68 11.08 -2.66
N ALA A 87 -6.65 10.34 -3.21
CA ALA A 87 -6.71 9.96 -4.63
C ALA A 87 -7.51 10.96 -5.49
N ASP A 88 -8.03 12.05 -4.89
CA ASP A 88 -8.90 13.02 -5.58
C ASP A 88 -8.16 14.03 -6.44
N TYR A 89 -6.82 14.06 -6.34
CA TYR A 89 -5.99 14.95 -7.16
C TYR A 89 -5.79 14.39 -8.55
N THR A 90 -5.82 15.28 -9.54
CA THR A 90 -5.61 14.93 -10.95
C THR A 90 -4.26 15.44 -11.46
N TYR A 91 -3.72 14.80 -12.51
CA TYR A 91 -2.53 15.26 -13.20
C TYR A 91 -2.65 16.72 -13.67
N ASP A 92 -3.81 17.07 -14.26
CA ASP A 92 -4.08 18.42 -14.77
C ASP A 92 -4.05 19.48 -13.67
N GLN A 93 -4.58 19.20 -12.49
CA GLN A 93 -4.52 20.10 -11.34
C GLN A 93 -3.07 20.40 -10.95
N LEU A 94 -2.24 19.36 -10.85
CA LEU A 94 -0.83 19.50 -10.46
C LEU A 94 -0.02 20.24 -11.54
N SER A 95 -0.29 19.97 -12.81
CA SER A 95 0.42 20.59 -13.93
C SER A 95 0.08 22.07 -14.10
N ARG A 96 -1.19 22.44 -13.88
CA ARG A 96 -1.68 23.82 -14.07
C ARG A 96 -1.46 24.72 -12.86
N ASN A 97 -1.54 24.18 -11.66
CA ASN A 97 -1.49 24.95 -10.41
C ASN A 97 -0.54 24.30 -9.38
N PRO A 98 0.74 24.06 -9.73
CA PRO A 98 1.65 23.28 -8.90
C PRO A 98 1.82 23.84 -7.49
N ASP A 99 1.89 25.15 -7.33
CA ASP A 99 2.11 25.81 -6.03
C ASP A 99 0.91 25.61 -5.08
N THR A 100 -0.31 25.51 -5.60
CA THR A 100 -1.52 25.24 -4.82
C THR A 100 -1.48 23.86 -4.15
N TYR A 101 -0.86 22.90 -4.83
CA TYR A 101 -0.83 21.50 -4.39
C TYR A 101 0.50 21.07 -3.75
N LYS A 102 1.51 21.94 -3.74
CA LYS A 102 2.78 21.68 -3.08
C LYS A 102 2.59 21.38 -1.59
N GLY A 103 3.23 20.33 -1.10
CA GLY A 103 3.12 19.85 0.27
C GLY A 103 1.86 19.01 0.56
N LYS A 104 0.98 18.79 -0.42
CA LYS A 104 -0.21 17.93 -0.25
C LYS A 104 0.16 16.46 -0.42
N LYS A 105 -0.38 15.63 0.48
CA LYS A 105 -0.29 14.17 0.40
C LYS A 105 -1.28 13.63 -0.62
N MET A 106 -0.80 12.80 -1.53
CA MET A 106 -1.59 12.31 -2.66
C MET A 106 -1.19 10.90 -3.08
N LYS A 107 -2.14 10.23 -3.76
CA LYS A 107 -1.99 8.89 -4.28
C LYS A 107 -2.16 8.91 -5.79
N PHE A 108 -1.25 8.26 -6.52
CA PHE A 108 -1.36 8.04 -7.96
C PHE A 108 -0.97 6.62 -8.31
N THR A 109 -1.66 6.05 -9.29
CA THR A 109 -1.28 4.77 -9.90
C THR A 109 -0.81 5.03 -11.33
N GLY A 110 0.29 4.42 -11.70
CA GLY A 110 0.86 4.61 -13.02
C GLY A 110 1.82 3.49 -13.41
N LYS A 111 2.23 3.54 -14.68
CA LYS A 111 3.19 2.60 -15.25
C LYS A 111 4.56 3.27 -15.35
N VAL A 112 5.60 2.57 -14.90
CA VAL A 112 6.99 3.04 -14.97
C VAL A 112 7.45 3.12 -16.43
N LEU A 113 8.00 4.26 -16.79
CA LEU A 113 8.61 4.51 -18.10
C LEU A 113 10.13 4.46 -18.05
N GLN A 114 10.70 4.89 -16.95
CA GLN A 114 12.14 5.01 -16.77
C GLN A 114 12.46 5.13 -15.28
N THR A 115 13.61 4.61 -14.88
CA THR A 115 14.19 4.82 -13.55
C THR A 115 15.63 5.26 -13.67
N GLY A 116 16.15 5.94 -12.66
CA GLY A 116 17.56 6.36 -12.61
C GLY A 116 17.93 6.93 -11.25
N ASP A 117 19.20 7.25 -11.10
CA ASP A 117 19.74 7.88 -9.90
C ASP A 117 19.34 9.36 -9.86
N ALA A 118 18.77 9.80 -8.73
CA ALA A 118 18.40 11.19 -8.48
C ALA A 118 19.46 11.96 -7.62
N GLY A 119 20.54 11.28 -7.21
CA GLY A 119 21.50 11.82 -6.25
C GLY A 119 20.99 11.77 -4.81
N ASP A 120 21.83 12.16 -3.85
CA ASP A 120 21.47 12.28 -2.42
C ASP A 120 20.79 11.03 -1.82
N ASN A 121 21.23 9.83 -2.19
CA ASN A 121 20.64 8.55 -1.79
C ASN A 121 19.20 8.37 -2.25
N MET A 122 18.81 8.97 -3.37
CA MET A 122 17.48 8.86 -3.96
C MET A 122 17.52 8.26 -5.35
N THR A 123 16.47 7.51 -5.67
CA THR A 123 16.14 7.05 -7.02
C THR A 123 14.99 7.87 -7.57
N TYR A 124 14.96 8.08 -8.89
CA TYR A 124 13.76 8.60 -9.55
C TYR A 124 13.09 7.53 -10.41
N ALA A 125 11.80 7.69 -10.57
CA ALA A 125 11.01 7.03 -11.61
C ALA A 125 10.20 8.07 -12.38
N ARG A 126 10.06 7.88 -13.69
CA ARG A 126 9.05 8.57 -14.50
C ARG A 126 7.91 7.60 -14.73
N ILE A 127 6.70 8.00 -14.38
CA ILE A 127 5.52 7.16 -14.52
C ILE A 127 4.48 7.86 -15.40
N LYS A 128 3.79 7.10 -16.23
CA LYS A 128 2.61 7.59 -16.95
C LYS A 128 1.35 7.24 -16.19
N ILE A 129 0.52 8.24 -15.94
CA ILE A 129 -0.75 8.09 -15.24
C ILE A 129 -1.83 7.67 -16.24
N ASN A 130 -2.77 6.82 -15.83
CA ASN A 130 -3.88 6.35 -16.67
C ASN A 130 -3.45 5.76 -18.02
N ASN A 131 -2.23 5.22 -18.09
CA ASN A 131 -1.62 4.71 -19.31
C ASN A 131 -1.52 5.76 -20.46
N ASP A 132 -1.55 7.05 -20.15
CA ASP A 132 -1.44 8.16 -21.11
C ASP A 132 -0.03 8.76 -21.06
N ILE A 133 0.69 8.71 -22.19
CA ILE A 133 2.04 9.26 -22.34
C ILE A 133 2.11 10.78 -22.15
N ASN A 134 0.99 11.49 -22.26
CA ASN A 134 0.93 12.93 -22.02
C ASN A 134 0.80 13.28 -20.52
N THR A 135 0.62 12.28 -19.64
CA THR A 135 0.44 12.47 -18.20
C THR A 135 1.62 11.91 -17.40
N VAL A 136 2.83 12.28 -17.79
CA VAL A 136 4.05 11.80 -17.13
C VAL A 136 4.32 12.58 -15.85
N MET A 137 4.55 11.86 -14.76
CA MET A 137 4.98 12.42 -13.48
C MET A 137 6.41 12.01 -13.16
N PHE A 138 7.13 12.89 -12.45
CA PHE A 138 8.44 12.61 -11.87
C PHE A 138 8.26 12.20 -10.42
N ILE A 139 8.75 11.01 -10.08
CA ILE A 139 8.67 10.45 -8.73
C ILE A 139 10.09 10.32 -8.20
N THR A 140 10.36 10.79 -6.99
CA THR A 140 11.61 10.53 -6.27
C THR A 140 11.31 9.73 -5.01
N TYR A 141 12.22 8.86 -4.62
CA TYR A 141 12.12 8.07 -3.39
C TYR A 141 13.50 7.68 -2.86
N MET A 142 13.59 7.44 -1.54
CA MET A 142 14.83 6.99 -0.91
C MET A 142 15.21 5.59 -1.39
N ASN A 143 16.50 5.33 -1.58
CA ASN A 143 17.01 4.06 -2.12
C ASN A 143 16.65 2.84 -1.29
N ASP A 144 16.41 3.02 0.01
CA ASP A 144 16.01 1.97 0.96
C ASP A 144 14.49 1.78 1.09
N LEU A 145 13.69 2.59 0.37
CA LEU A 145 12.23 2.49 0.42
C LEU A 145 11.71 1.14 -0.09
N LEU A 146 12.37 0.60 -1.11
CA LEU A 146 12.01 -0.67 -1.74
C LEU A 146 13.11 -1.71 -1.52
N GLY A 147 12.71 -2.94 -1.19
CA GLY A 147 13.61 -4.08 -1.14
C GLY A 147 14.00 -4.65 -2.52
N TYR A 148 13.55 -4.00 -3.60
CA TYR A 148 13.78 -4.39 -4.99
C TYR A 148 13.89 -3.15 -5.89
N ARG A 149 14.37 -3.35 -7.10
CA ARG A 149 14.46 -2.28 -8.11
C ARG A 149 13.20 -2.24 -8.96
N LEU A 150 12.64 -1.04 -9.17
CA LEU A 150 11.59 -0.83 -10.17
C LEU A 150 12.15 -1.01 -11.58
N LEU A 151 11.38 -1.66 -12.43
CA LEU A 151 11.70 -1.86 -13.83
C LEU A 151 10.71 -1.10 -14.72
N GLU A 152 11.11 -0.85 -15.97
CA GLU A 152 10.22 -0.34 -17.00
C GLU A 152 9.03 -1.29 -17.17
N ASP A 153 7.86 -0.72 -17.40
CA ASP A 153 6.57 -1.39 -17.49
C ASP A 153 5.95 -1.90 -16.16
N ASP A 154 6.63 -1.77 -15.02
CA ASP A 154 5.99 -2.03 -13.72
C ASP A 154 4.77 -1.11 -13.51
N ASN A 155 3.68 -1.69 -13.01
CA ASN A 155 2.53 -0.92 -12.54
C ASN A 155 2.69 -0.67 -11.05
N ILE A 156 2.72 0.58 -10.65
CA ILE A 156 2.93 0.96 -9.26
C ILE A 156 1.85 1.93 -8.77
N THR A 157 1.59 1.87 -7.47
CA THR A 157 0.83 2.90 -6.77
C THR A 157 1.78 3.66 -5.86
N VAL A 158 1.84 4.97 -6.05
CA VAL A 158 2.68 5.90 -5.29
C VAL A 158 1.81 6.66 -4.30
N TYR A 159 2.23 6.68 -3.05
CA TYR A 159 1.70 7.53 -2.00
C TYR A 159 2.83 8.49 -1.62
N GLY A 160 2.62 9.78 -1.79
CA GLY A 160 3.70 10.74 -1.59
C GLY A 160 3.23 12.18 -1.48
N THR A 161 4.20 13.06 -1.29
CA THR A 161 3.98 14.49 -1.11
C THR A 161 4.35 15.23 -2.39
N SER A 162 3.46 16.11 -2.86
CA SER A 162 3.74 16.96 -4.03
C SER A 162 4.87 17.93 -3.74
N CYS A 163 5.88 17.94 -4.60
CA CYS A 163 7.01 18.87 -4.58
C CYS A 163 6.83 20.03 -5.59
N GLY A 164 5.72 20.04 -6.33
CA GLY A 164 5.44 21.02 -7.37
C GLY A 164 5.84 20.49 -8.75
N ILE A 165 6.73 21.18 -9.47
CA ILE A 165 7.15 20.86 -10.84
C ILE A 165 8.64 20.48 -10.87
N TYR A 166 8.95 19.43 -11.60
CA TYR A 166 10.29 19.08 -12.03
C TYR A 166 10.48 19.49 -13.50
N SER A 167 11.56 20.22 -13.78
CA SER A 167 11.87 20.69 -15.15
C SER A 167 13.23 20.19 -15.59
N TYR A 168 13.30 19.68 -16.82
CA TYR A 168 14.54 19.20 -17.42
C TYR A 168 14.63 19.56 -18.90
N LYS A 169 15.86 19.61 -19.41
CA LYS A 169 16.09 19.82 -20.86
C LYS A 169 16.03 18.48 -21.59
N SER A 170 15.19 18.43 -22.62
CA SER A 170 15.09 17.28 -23.53
C SER A 170 15.75 17.59 -24.86
N VAL A 171 16.44 16.60 -25.43
CA VAL A 171 17.03 16.73 -26.77
C VAL A 171 15.89 16.79 -27.80
N GLY A 172 15.76 17.93 -28.48
CA GLY A 172 14.75 18.15 -29.52
C GLY A 172 13.39 18.71 -29.06
N ALA A 173 13.06 18.69 -27.76
CA ALA A 173 11.77 19.21 -27.26
C ALA A 173 11.91 20.45 -26.33
N GLY A 174 13.13 20.94 -26.08
CA GLY A 174 13.34 22.08 -25.19
C GLY A 174 13.19 21.72 -23.70
N THR A 175 12.67 22.64 -22.90
CA THR A 175 12.40 22.39 -21.48
C THR A 175 11.06 21.70 -21.31
N ILE A 176 11.07 20.53 -20.65
CA ILE A 176 9.89 19.78 -20.26
C ILE A 176 9.67 20.00 -18.76
N SER A 177 8.43 20.30 -18.38
CA SER A 177 8.02 20.51 -16.99
C SER A 177 6.89 19.55 -16.66
N ILE A 178 7.07 18.74 -15.63
CA ILE A 178 6.11 17.69 -15.22
C ILE A 178 5.91 17.72 -13.70
N PRO A 179 4.73 17.30 -13.19
CA PRO A 179 4.50 17.21 -11.76
C PRO A 179 5.52 16.31 -11.08
N TRP A 180 5.95 16.72 -9.88
CA TRP A 180 6.92 16.02 -9.06
C TRP A 180 6.32 15.62 -7.71
N ILE A 181 6.44 14.34 -7.38
CA ILE A 181 6.05 13.76 -6.10
C ILE A 181 7.27 13.10 -5.45
N HIS A 182 7.52 13.38 -4.18
CA HIS A 182 8.38 12.57 -3.35
C HIS A 182 7.56 11.46 -2.72
N ALA A 183 7.89 10.21 -3.04
CA ALA A 183 7.15 9.05 -2.57
C ALA A 183 7.58 8.62 -1.17
N ASP A 184 6.60 8.42 -0.32
CA ASP A 184 6.74 7.89 1.04
C ASP A 184 6.44 6.38 1.07
N ILE A 185 5.56 5.90 0.16
CA ILE A 185 5.21 4.48 -0.02
C ILE A 185 5.04 4.20 -1.51
N ILE A 186 5.53 3.05 -1.97
CA ILE A 186 5.34 2.52 -3.33
C ILE A 186 4.89 1.05 -3.23
N GLU A 187 3.83 0.70 -3.98
CA GLU A 187 3.28 -0.66 -4.09
C GLU A 187 3.20 -1.10 -5.55
#